data_264cb974a04515ff6c5ebebc3eb070f7
#
_entry.id   264cb974a04515ff6c5ebebc3eb070f7
#
_cell.length_a   1.000
_cell.length_b   1.000
_cell.length_c   1.000
_cell.angle_alpha   90.00
_cell.angle_beta   90.00
_cell.angle_gamma   90.00
#
_symmetry.space_group_name_H-M   'P 1'
#
loop_
_entity.id
_entity.type
_entity.pdbx_description
1 polymer ?
#
loop_
_entity_poly.entity_id
_entity_poly.type
_entity_poly.pdbx_seq_one_letter_code
_entity_poly.pdbx_strand_id
1 'polypeptide(L)'
;NVWVLRRKEGYRPLNSSDRMRLERLLSEMGMNRKLKLYRNNDARVNAAAFGFNTIGLTGGVLAATSDEELKGVISHEVGHISHYDFVYQVLLFSMESFGYRCLYGIFLIPALIFGIIGSMVFALVPALGLVGELIAKLWWAVYKLLHRIIYGISRITDVNINKYAEYRCDAYAVKYGCGEGLLSFLRRLKKTEDVYGERPTFTEYIMSTHPSTEKRIERLEKLL
;
A
#
# COMPACT_ATOMS: atom_id res chain seq x y z
N ASN A 1 -7.35 -9.52 -7.38
CA ASN A 1 -7.81 -10.62 -8.21
C ASN A 1 -6.80 -11.77 -8.11
N VAL A 2 -7.22 -12.95 -7.62
CA VAL A 2 -6.36 -14.13 -7.39
C VAL A 2 -5.56 -14.54 -8.64
N TRP A 3 -6.09 -14.27 -9.82
CA TRP A 3 -5.41 -14.50 -11.10
C TRP A 3 -4.16 -13.63 -11.28
N VAL A 4 -4.23 -12.34 -10.86
CA VAL A 4 -3.09 -11.41 -10.93
C VAL A 4 -1.99 -11.85 -9.97
N LEU A 5 -2.35 -12.25 -8.75
CA LEU A 5 -1.41 -12.76 -7.75
C LEU A 5 -0.66 -14.00 -8.26
N ARG A 6 -1.37 -14.93 -8.89
CA ARG A 6 -0.76 -16.13 -9.47
C ARG A 6 0.22 -15.79 -10.61
N ARG A 7 -0.15 -14.85 -11.47
CA ARG A 7 0.60 -14.60 -12.70
C ARG A 7 1.77 -13.64 -12.52
N LYS A 8 1.63 -12.63 -11.64
CA LYS A 8 2.69 -11.62 -11.42
C LYS A 8 3.63 -11.97 -10.28
N GLU A 9 3.12 -12.58 -9.19
CA GLU A 9 3.88 -12.80 -7.97
C GLU A 9 4.13 -14.29 -7.65
N GLY A 10 3.70 -15.19 -8.53
CA GLY A 10 3.97 -16.62 -8.41
C GLY A 10 3.26 -17.33 -7.24
N TYR A 11 2.19 -16.72 -6.69
CA TYR A 11 1.43 -17.37 -5.63
C TYR A 11 0.70 -18.63 -6.11
N ARG A 12 0.82 -19.70 -5.33
CA ARG A 12 0.21 -21.03 -5.56
C ARG A 12 -0.57 -21.46 -4.33
N PRO A 13 -1.54 -22.38 -4.46
CA PRO A 13 -2.15 -23.01 -3.29
C PRO A 13 -1.08 -23.61 -2.37
N LEU A 14 -1.35 -23.65 -1.07
CA LEU A 14 -0.48 -24.28 -0.09
C LEU A 14 -0.24 -25.77 -0.42
N ASN A 15 0.95 -26.25 -0.12
CA ASN A 15 1.21 -27.68 -0.06
C ASN A 15 0.47 -28.32 1.14
N SER A 16 0.43 -29.65 1.22
CA SER A 16 -0.32 -30.36 2.26
C SER A 16 0.22 -30.06 3.68
N SER A 17 1.53 -29.96 3.85
CA SER A 17 2.16 -29.70 5.14
C SER A 17 1.84 -28.29 5.65
N ASP A 18 2.07 -27.26 4.81
CA ASP A 18 1.78 -25.88 5.17
C ASP A 18 0.27 -25.67 5.42
N ARG A 19 -0.57 -26.35 4.64
CA ARG A 19 -2.02 -26.31 4.82
C ARG A 19 -2.42 -26.84 6.19
N MET A 20 -1.98 -28.04 6.56
CA MET A 20 -2.31 -28.66 7.86
C MET A 20 -1.82 -27.77 9.01
N ARG A 21 -0.60 -27.23 8.90
CA ARG A 21 -0.04 -26.31 9.91
C ARG A 21 -0.95 -25.08 10.07
N LEU A 22 -1.29 -24.41 8.99
CA LEU A 22 -2.07 -23.18 9.03
C LEU A 22 -3.53 -23.41 9.43
N GLU A 23 -4.18 -24.49 9.01
CA GLU A 23 -5.53 -24.85 9.43
C GLU A 23 -5.59 -25.13 10.94
N ARG A 24 -4.59 -25.81 11.48
CA ARG A 24 -4.44 -25.99 12.94
C ARG A 24 -4.33 -24.64 13.65
N LEU A 25 -3.40 -23.76 13.23
CA LEU A 25 -3.20 -22.45 13.85
C LEU A 25 -4.46 -21.57 13.79
N LEU A 26 -5.17 -21.56 12.66
CA LEU A 26 -6.44 -20.85 12.53
C LEU A 26 -7.52 -21.38 13.49
N SER A 27 -7.59 -22.71 13.67
CA SER A 27 -8.49 -23.34 14.61
C SER A 27 -8.16 -22.96 16.05
N GLU A 28 -6.87 -22.99 16.44
CA GLU A 28 -6.40 -22.58 17.76
C GLU A 28 -6.71 -21.12 18.08
N MET A 29 -6.65 -20.23 17.07
CA MET A 29 -7.04 -18.83 17.22
C MET A 29 -8.54 -18.57 17.27
N GLY A 30 -9.38 -19.62 17.09
CA GLY A 30 -10.85 -19.46 17.02
C GLY A 30 -11.33 -18.67 15.79
N MET A 31 -10.53 -18.57 14.75
CA MET A 31 -10.85 -17.82 13.53
C MET A 31 -11.70 -18.64 12.57
N ASN A 32 -13.03 -18.63 12.76
CA ASN A 32 -13.99 -19.35 11.90
C ASN A 32 -14.22 -18.71 10.52
N ARG A 33 -13.32 -17.88 10.05
CA ARG A 33 -13.44 -17.20 8.76
C ARG A 33 -12.90 -18.10 7.63
N LYS A 34 -13.65 -18.26 6.54
CA LYS A 34 -13.18 -18.97 5.34
C LYS A 34 -12.10 -18.16 4.63
N LEU A 35 -10.85 -18.36 5.00
CA LEU A 35 -9.69 -17.73 4.39
C LEU A 35 -9.14 -18.56 3.24
N LYS A 36 -8.74 -17.92 2.17
CA LYS A 36 -7.99 -18.50 1.05
C LYS A 36 -6.51 -18.21 1.26
N LEU A 37 -5.74 -19.26 1.52
CA LEU A 37 -4.32 -19.14 1.81
C LEU A 37 -3.50 -19.58 0.59
N TYR A 38 -2.54 -18.75 0.22
CA TYR A 38 -1.62 -19.00 -0.88
C TYR A 38 -0.17 -18.82 -0.40
N ARG A 39 0.76 -19.50 -1.08
CA ARG A 39 2.20 -19.33 -0.87
C ARG A 39 2.90 -19.00 -2.18
N ASN A 40 4.02 -18.29 -2.08
CA ASN A 40 5.03 -18.22 -3.13
C ASN A 40 6.38 -18.74 -2.60
N ASN A 41 7.38 -18.84 -3.47
CA ASN A 41 8.70 -19.33 -3.10
C ASN A 41 9.70 -18.20 -2.79
N ASP A 42 9.21 -16.98 -2.54
CA ASP A 42 10.08 -15.87 -2.15
C ASP A 42 10.72 -16.15 -0.78
N ALA A 43 12.04 -16.00 -0.70
CA ALA A 43 12.80 -16.19 0.54
C ALA A 43 12.64 -15.01 1.52
N ARG A 44 12.15 -13.87 1.08
CA ARG A 44 11.87 -12.74 1.97
C ARG A 44 10.76 -13.09 2.95
N VAL A 45 10.90 -12.61 4.18
CA VAL A 45 9.92 -12.84 5.25
C VAL A 45 8.78 -11.81 5.08
N ASN A 46 7.68 -12.24 4.46
CA ASN A 46 6.55 -11.35 4.18
C ASN A 46 5.21 -12.11 4.14
N ALA A 47 4.15 -11.40 4.52
CA ALA A 47 2.76 -11.81 4.34
C ALA A 47 1.95 -10.63 3.82
N ALA A 48 0.84 -10.87 3.16
CA ALA A 48 -0.04 -9.81 2.68
C ALA A 48 -1.49 -10.27 2.55
N ALA A 49 -2.41 -9.42 2.95
CA ALA A 49 -3.85 -9.59 2.75
C ALA A 49 -4.28 -9.07 1.37
N PHE A 50 -5.15 -9.83 0.69
CA PHE A 50 -5.66 -9.48 -0.63
C PHE A 50 -7.19 -9.60 -0.67
N GLY A 51 -7.84 -8.51 -1.02
CA GLY A 51 -9.30 -8.48 -1.16
C GLY A 51 -10.01 -8.80 0.16
N PHE A 52 -11.04 -9.65 0.08
CA PHE A 52 -11.98 -9.86 1.19
C PHE A 52 -11.68 -11.09 2.06
N ASN A 53 -10.86 -12.02 1.59
CA ASN A 53 -10.64 -13.28 2.29
C ASN A 53 -9.36 -14.04 1.88
N THR A 54 -8.39 -13.38 1.29
CA THR A 54 -7.19 -14.04 0.77
C THR A 54 -5.95 -13.51 1.49
N ILE A 55 -5.08 -14.42 1.94
CA ILE A 55 -3.76 -14.12 2.50
C ILE A 55 -2.71 -14.86 1.68
N GLY A 56 -1.70 -14.13 1.25
CA GLY A 56 -0.50 -14.66 0.63
C GLY A 56 0.65 -14.68 1.63
N LEU A 57 1.33 -15.81 1.72
CA LEU A 57 2.48 -16.03 2.59
C LEU A 57 3.71 -16.35 1.72
N THR A 58 4.84 -15.76 2.02
CA THR A 58 6.10 -16.12 1.36
C THR A 58 6.67 -17.42 1.94
N GLY A 59 7.50 -18.11 1.16
CA GLY A 59 8.26 -19.25 1.66
C GLY A 59 9.15 -18.84 2.84
N GLY A 60 9.70 -17.63 2.80
CA GLY A 60 10.51 -17.08 3.88
C GLY A 60 9.77 -16.96 5.21
N VAL A 61 8.54 -16.42 5.23
CA VAL A 61 7.78 -16.31 6.48
C VAL A 61 7.39 -17.68 7.02
N LEU A 62 6.98 -18.62 6.16
CA LEU A 62 6.61 -19.97 6.57
C LEU A 62 7.78 -20.75 7.18
N ALA A 63 8.99 -20.55 6.65
CA ALA A 63 10.21 -21.22 7.13
C ALA A 63 10.82 -20.55 8.37
N ALA A 64 10.74 -19.23 8.46
CA ALA A 64 11.45 -18.45 9.47
C ALA A 64 10.62 -18.17 10.74
N THR A 65 9.31 -18.39 10.77
CA THR A 65 8.47 -18.07 11.92
C THR A 65 8.11 -19.30 12.75
N SER A 66 8.13 -19.13 14.08
CA SER A 66 7.50 -20.06 15.02
C SER A 66 5.98 -20.09 14.81
N ASP A 67 5.28 -21.05 15.39
CA ASP A 67 3.82 -21.11 15.31
C ASP A 67 3.16 -19.91 15.97
N GLU A 68 3.67 -19.43 17.10
CA GLU A 68 3.14 -18.24 17.79
C GLU A 68 3.38 -16.96 16.99
N GLU A 69 4.57 -16.79 16.41
CA GLU A 69 4.86 -15.67 15.52
C GLU A 69 3.95 -15.69 14.27
N LEU A 70 3.75 -16.88 13.70
CA LEU A 70 2.90 -17.05 12.52
C LEU A 70 1.44 -16.75 12.83
N LYS A 71 0.92 -17.13 14.02
CA LYS A 71 -0.41 -16.69 14.51
C LYS A 71 -0.48 -15.17 14.59
N GLY A 72 0.53 -14.52 15.12
CA GLY A 72 0.63 -13.06 15.19
C GLY A 72 0.53 -12.41 13.82
N VAL A 73 1.35 -12.88 12.87
CA VAL A 73 1.36 -12.38 11.48
C VAL A 73 0.01 -12.62 10.80
N ILE A 74 -0.55 -13.83 10.86
CA ILE A 74 -1.83 -14.14 10.23
C ILE A 74 -2.95 -13.29 10.84
N SER A 75 -2.97 -13.13 12.16
CA SER A 75 -3.98 -12.33 12.86
C SER A 75 -3.93 -10.87 12.42
N HIS A 76 -2.73 -10.31 12.24
CA HIS A 76 -2.53 -8.98 11.67
C HIS A 76 -3.11 -8.87 10.25
N GLU A 77 -2.81 -9.82 9.36
CA GLU A 77 -3.35 -9.85 8.00
C GLU A 77 -4.89 -10.00 7.97
N VAL A 78 -5.44 -10.80 8.89
CA VAL A 78 -6.90 -10.90 9.08
C VAL A 78 -7.48 -9.56 9.55
N GLY A 79 -6.72 -8.77 10.31
CA GLY A 79 -7.05 -7.41 10.68
C GLY A 79 -7.35 -6.54 9.45
N HIS A 80 -6.45 -6.51 8.46
CA HIS A 80 -6.64 -5.79 7.19
C HIS A 80 -7.91 -6.22 6.45
N ILE A 81 -8.15 -7.55 6.38
CA ILE A 81 -9.36 -8.10 5.76
C ILE A 81 -10.61 -7.67 6.54
N SER A 82 -10.57 -7.72 7.86
CA SER A 82 -11.71 -7.43 8.74
C SER A 82 -12.11 -5.95 8.73
N HIS A 83 -11.16 -5.07 8.51
CA HIS A 83 -11.37 -3.64 8.41
C HIS A 83 -11.61 -3.13 6.97
N TYR A 84 -11.64 -4.03 6.01
CA TYR A 84 -11.85 -3.69 4.59
C TYR A 84 -10.80 -2.72 4.01
N ASP A 85 -9.55 -2.80 4.45
CA ASP A 85 -8.49 -1.88 4.05
C ASP A 85 -8.26 -1.90 2.53
N PHE A 86 -8.43 -3.04 1.90
CA PHE A 86 -8.40 -3.18 0.44
C PHE A 86 -9.45 -2.30 -0.27
N VAL A 87 -10.68 -2.24 0.25
CA VAL A 87 -11.76 -1.42 -0.35
C VAL A 87 -11.39 0.05 -0.25
N TYR A 88 -10.85 0.44 0.90
CA TYR A 88 -10.42 1.82 1.14
C TYR A 88 -9.30 2.24 0.18
N GLN A 89 -8.29 1.39 -0.01
CA GLN A 89 -7.20 1.64 -0.96
C GLN A 89 -7.70 1.76 -2.40
N VAL A 90 -8.64 0.88 -2.82
CA VAL A 90 -9.25 0.95 -4.16
C VAL A 90 -10.04 2.24 -4.35
N LEU A 91 -10.80 2.68 -3.34
CA LEU A 91 -11.54 3.94 -3.39
C LEU A 91 -10.60 5.14 -3.52
N LEU A 92 -9.57 5.23 -2.68
CA LEU A 92 -8.58 6.31 -2.74
C LEU A 92 -7.92 6.38 -4.12
N PHE A 93 -7.42 5.25 -4.62
CA PHE A 93 -6.80 5.17 -5.94
C PHE A 93 -7.77 5.59 -7.06
N SER A 94 -9.03 5.19 -6.96
CA SER A 94 -10.06 5.54 -7.94
C SER A 94 -10.38 7.03 -7.91
N MET A 95 -10.51 7.62 -6.71
CA MET A 95 -10.73 9.06 -6.54
C MET A 95 -9.56 9.89 -7.06
N GLU A 96 -8.33 9.47 -6.75
CA GLU A 96 -7.11 10.10 -7.24
C GLU A 96 -7.04 10.05 -8.77
N SER A 97 -7.23 8.87 -9.35
CA SER A 97 -7.20 8.68 -10.81
C SER A 97 -8.28 9.49 -11.53
N PHE A 98 -9.48 9.56 -10.96
CA PHE A 98 -10.57 10.38 -11.49
C PHE A 98 -10.24 11.87 -11.39
N GLY A 99 -9.75 12.32 -10.23
CA GLY A 99 -9.34 13.70 -10.00
C GLY A 99 -8.29 14.19 -11.01
N TYR A 100 -7.27 13.37 -11.29
CA TYR A 100 -6.26 13.70 -12.29
C TYR A 100 -6.82 13.78 -13.71
N ARG A 101 -7.74 12.89 -14.08
CA ARG A 101 -8.39 12.96 -15.41
C ARG A 101 -9.26 14.19 -15.56
N CYS A 102 -10.00 14.57 -14.52
CA CYS A 102 -10.79 15.80 -14.51
C CYS A 102 -9.87 17.02 -14.61
N LEU A 103 -8.82 17.11 -13.83
CA LEU A 103 -7.84 18.20 -13.88
C LEU A 103 -7.23 18.31 -15.28
N TYR A 104 -6.77 17.19 -15.84
CA TYR A 104 -6.20 17.17 -17.18
C TYR A 104 -7.20 17.65 -18.23
N GLY A 105 -8.44 17.20 -18.17
CA GLY A 105 -9.52 17.64 -19.09
C GLY A 105 -9.80 19.14 -19.02
N ILE A 106 -9.85 19.70 -17.79
CA ILE A 106 -10.04 21.15 -17.56
C ILE A 106 -8.92 21.97 -18.23
N PHE A 107 -7.70 21.46 -18.26
CA PHE A 107 -6.57 22.15 -18.89
C PHE A 107 -6.42 21.83 -20.37
N LEU A 108 -6.72 20.62 -20.81
CA LEU A 108 -6.57 20.17 -22.19
C LEU A 108 -7.60 20.83 -23.11
N ILE A 109 -8.88 20.84 -22.74
CA ILE A 109 -9.97 21.32 -23.60
C ILE A 109 -9.76 22.80 -23.99
N PRO A 110 -9.54 23.74 -23.02
CA PRO A 110 -9.23 25.12 -23.39
C PRO A 110 -7.94 25.24 -24.21
N ALA A 111 -6.90 24.47 -23.87
CA ALA A 111 -5.64 24.50 -24.60
C ALA A 111 -5.81 24.11 -26.10
N LEU A 112 -6.67 23.12 -26.37
CA LEU A 112 -6.99 22.73 -27.77
C LEU A 112 -7.76 23.83 -28.48
N ILE A 113 -8.78 24.42 -27.83
CA ILE A 113 -9.60 25.50 -28.43
C ILE A 113 -8.70 26.71 -28.73
N PHE A 114 -7.92 27.18 -27.75
CA PHE A 114 -7.00 28.30 -27.91
C PHE A 114 -5.87 28.00 -28.89
N GLY A 115 -5.41 26.76 -28.98
CA GLY A 115 -4.42 26.33 -29.95
C GLY A 115 -4.93 26.44 -31.40
N ILE A 116 -6.19 26.03 -31.66
CA ILE A 116 -6.82 26.14 -32.98
C ILE A 116 -7.02 27.62 -33.35
N ILE A 117 -7.64 28.40 -32.45
CA ILE A 117 -7.86 29.83 -32.68
C ILE A 117 -6.52 30.57 -32.84
N GLY A 118 -5.57 30.27 -31.96
CA GLY A 118 -4.24 30.88 -31.98
C GLY A 118 -3.49 30.62 -33.29
N SER A 119 -3.54 29.40 -33.83
CA SER A 119 -2.90 29.08 -35.11
C SER A 119 -3.44 29.91 -36.27
N MET A 120 -4.74 30.21 -36.27
CA MET A 120 -5.37 31.09 -37.28
C MET A 120 -4.91 32.56 -37.14
N VAL A 121 -4.83 33.04 -35.89
CA VAL A 121 -4.40 34.42 -35.59
C VAL A 121 -2.90 34.60 -35.89
N PHE A 122 -2.07 33.64 -35.56
CA PHE A 122 -0.61 33.71 -35.80
C PHE A 122 -0.27 33.64 -37.27
N ALA A 123 -1.08 32.98 -38.11
CA ALA A 123 -0.96 33.03 -39.54
C ALA A 123 -1.13 34.44 -40.11
N LEU A 124 -1.94 35.28 -39.44
CA LEU A 124 -2.20 36.67 -39.84
C LEU A 124 -1.24 37.68 -39.21
N VAL A 125 -0.83 37.44 -37.97
CA VAL A 125 0.02 38.35 -37.19
C VAL A 125 1.13 37.56 -36.49
N PRO A 126 2.28 37.28 -37.16
CA PRO A 126 3.35 36.45 -36.58
C PRO A 126 3.94 36.96 -35.28
N ALA A 127 3.95 38.29 -35.06
CA ALA A 127 4.45 38.86 -33.79
C ALA A 127 3.68 38.42 -32.55
N LEU A 128 2.40 38.01 -32.69
CA LEU A 128 1.59 37.46 -31.59
C LEU A 128 1.98 36.01 -31.22
N GLY A 129 2.76 35.33 -32.06
CA GLY A 129 3.21 33.97 -31.81
C GLY A 129 4.01 33.81 -30.53
N LEU A 130 4.94 34.74 -30.27
CA LEU A 130 5.75 34.72 -29.03
C LEU A 130 4.90 34.88 -27.77
N VAL A 131 3.89 35.76 -27.81
CA VAL A 131 2.98 35.96 -26.69
C VAL A 131 2.11 34.72 -26.46
N GLY A 132 1.61 34.11 -27.52
CA GLY A 132 0.85 32.86 -27.46
C GLY A 132 1.64 31.71 -26.88
N GLU A 133 2.91 31.58 -27.26
CA GLU A 133 3.81 30.55 -26.71
C GLU A 133 4.05 30.76 -25.21
N LEU A 134 4.25 31.99 -24.77
CA LEU A 134 4.43 32.32 -23.35
C LEU A 134 3.17 31.99 -22.55
N ILE A 135 2.00 32.35 -23.04
CA ILE A 135 0.71 31.99 -22.41
C ILE A 135 0.53 30.50 -22.32
N ALA A 136 0.84 29.74 -23.37
CA ALA A 136 0.75 28.29 -23.35
C ALA A 136 1.72 27.66 -22.33
N LYS A 137 2.96 28.16 -22.25
CA LYS A 137 3.94 27.70 -21.24
C LYS A 137 3.44 27.98 -19.82
N LEU A 138 2.88 29.17 -19.58
CA LEU A 138 2.33 29.54 -18.28
C LEU A 138 1.13 28.65 -17.91
N TRP A 139 0.21 28.40 -18.86
CA TRP A 139 -0.94 27.53 -18.70
C TRP A 139 -0.54 26.13 -18.25
N TRP A 140 0.42 25.50 -18.92
CA TRP A 140 0.93 24.20 -18.55
C TRP A 140 1.79 24.21 -17.26
N ALA A 141 2.42 25.33 -16.92
CA ALA A 141 3.11 25.49 -15.65
C ALA A 141 2.11 25.48 -14.48
N VAL A 142 0.98 26.17 -14.61
CA VAL A 142 -0.11 26.14 -13.61
C VAL A 142 -0.68 24.73 -13.46
N TYR A 143 -0.95 24.03 -14.57
CA TYR A 143 -1.37 22.63 -14.52
C TYR A 143 -0.39 21.76 -13.73
N LYS A 144 0.90 21.82 -14.06
CA LYS A 144 1.95 21.05 -13.39
C LYS A 144 2.03 21.37 -11.89
N LEU A 145 1.86 22.64 -11.53
CA LEU A 145 1.85 23.05 -10.13
C LEU A 145 0.67 22.45 -9.38
N LEU A 146 -0.55 22.58 -9.91
CA LEU A 146 -1.76 22.01 -9.30
C LEU A 146 -1.69 20.50 -9.21
N HIS A 147 -1.20 19.84 -10.26
CA HIS A 147 -0.99 18.40 -10.25
C HIS A 147 -0.03 17.97 -9.11
N ARG A 148 1.09 18.68 -8.92
CA ARG A 148 2.04 18.40 -7.84
C ARG A 148 1.43 18.59 -6.45
N ILE A 149 0.63 19.66 -6.28
CA ILE A 149 -0.06 19.94 -5.01
C ILE A 149 -1.05 18.82 -4.69
N ILE A 150 -1.91 18.45 -5.65
CA ILE A 150 -2.90 17.37 -5.47
C ILE A 150 -2.19 16.05 -5.18
N TYR A 151 -1.14 15.73 -5.93
CA TYR A 151 -0.33 14.52 -5.70
C TYR A 151 0.27 14.52 -4.29
N GLY A 152 0.84 15.63 -3.84
CA GLY A 152 1.42 15.75 -2.51
C GLY A 152 0.38 15.52 -1.39
N ILE A 153 -0.79 16.15 -1.52
CA ILE A 153 -1.89 15.97 -0.56
C ILE A 153 -2.37 14.51 -0.56
N SER A 154 -2.61 13.93 -1.74
CA SER A 154 -3.03 12.53 -1.88
C SER A 154 -2.01 11.58 -1.23
N ARG A 155 -0.73 11.80 -1.48
CA ARG A 155 0.36 10.97 -0.93
C ARG A 155 0.46 11.05 0.59
N ILE A 156 0.35 12.26 1.17
CA ILE A 156 0.34 12.44 2.63
C ILE A 156 -0.86 11.75 3.26
N THR A 157 -2.02 11.85 2.63
CA THR A 157 -3.25 11.20 3.10
C THR A 157 -3.11 9.68 3.08
N ASP A 158 -2.65 9.12 1.96
CA ASP A 158 -2.41 7.67 1.80
C ASP A 158 -1.45 7.13 2.87
N VAL A 159 -0.32 7.80 3.08
CA VAL A 159 0.66 7.42 4.10
C VAL A 159 0.07 7.40 5.51
N ASN A 160 -0.70 8.43 5.88
CA ASN A 160 -1.29 8.50 7.22
C ASN A 160 -2.36 7.43 7.44
N ILE A 161 -3.17 7.16 6.44
CA ILE A 161 -4.21 6.14 6.48
C ILE A 161 -3.60 4.75 6.61
N ASN A 162 -2.57 4.45 5.81
CA ASN A 162 -1.89 3.16 5.89
C ASN A 162 -1.22 2.96 7.26
N LYS A 163 -0.56 4.00 7.81
CA LYS A 163 0.00 3.92 9.17
C LYS A 163 -1.05 3.66 10.25
N TYR A 164 -2.21 4.28 10.13
CA TYR A 164 -3.32 4.02 11.05
C TYR A 164 -3.87 2.60 10.90
N ALA A 165 -4.01 2.11 9.68
CA ALA A 165 -4.44 0.74 9.38
C ALA A 165 -3.50 -0.29 10.03
N GLU A 166 -2.19 -0.11 9.91
CA GLU A 166 -1.19 -0.98 10.54
C GLU A 166 -1.37 -1.07 12.07
N TYR A 167 -1.48 0.08 12.74
CA TYR A 167 -1.71 0.09 14.19
C TYR A 167 -3.03 -0.57 14.61
N ARG A 168 -4.06 -0.44 13.80
CA ARG A 168 -5.35 -1.08 14.03
C ARG A 168 -5.26 -2.60 13.86
N CYS A 169 -4.49 -3.07 12.88
CA CYS A 169 -4.25 -4.49 12.66
C CYS A 169 -3.36 -5.10 13.74
N ASP A 170 -2.39 -4.35 14.27
CA ASP A 170 -1.62 -4.74 15.44
C ASP A 170 -2.52 -4.92 16.68
N ALA A 171 -3.42 -3.97 16.93
CA ALA A 171 -4.41 -4.08 18.01
C ALA A 171 -5.41 -5.23 17.79
N TYR A 172 -5.72 -5.55 16.53
CA TYR A 172 -6.54 -6.72 16.19
C TYR A 172 -5.84 -8.01 16.60
N ALA A 173 -4.54 -8.15 16.35
CA ALA A 173 -3.76 -9.31 16.77
C ALA A 173 -3.75 -9.46 18.30
N VAL A 174 -3.62 -8.37 19.06
CA VAL A 174 -3.72 -8.37 20.54
C VAL A 174 -5.10 -8.84 20.99
N LYS A 175 -6.18 -8.31 20.40
CA LYS A 175 -7.56 -8.68 20.72
C LYS A 175 -7.83 -10.18 20.57
N TYR A 176 -7.17 -10.84 19.65
CA TYR A 176 -7.30 -12.27 19.39
C TYR A 176 -6.25 -13.13 20.13
N GLY A 177 -5.54 -12.55 21.09
CA GLY A 177 -4.55 -13.27 21.91
C GLY A 177 -3.25 -13.62 21.16
N CYS A 178 -3.01 -12.99 20.00
CA CYS A 178 -1.83 -13.25 19.16
C CYS A 178 -0.78 -12.12 19.24
N GLY A 179 -0.97 -11.15 20.14
CA GLY A 179 -0.13 -9.96 20.26
C GLY A 179 1.31 -10.25 20.62
N GLU A 180 1.56 -11.17 21.56
CA GLU A 180 2.93 -11.58 21.94
C GLU A 180 3.69 -12.22 20.78
N GLY A 181 3.04 -13.07 20.00
CA GLY A 181 3.62 -13.68 18.81
C GLY A 181 3.98 -12.61 17.75
N LEU A 182 3.09 -11.63 17.54
CA LEU A 182 3.38 -10.52 16.63
C LEU A 182 4.52 -9.64 17.15
N LEU A 183 4.57 -9.36 18.45
CA LEU A 183 5.66 -8.60 19.09
C LEU A 183 7.01 -9.31 18.93
N SER A 184 7.06 -10.61 19.19
CA SER A 184 8.25 -11.44 18.96
C SER A 184 8.73 -11.34 17.51
N PHE A 185 7.82 -11.50 16.57
CA PHE A 185 8.10 -11.38 15.14
C PHE A 185 8.68 -10.00 14.78
N LEU A 186 8.06 -8.91 15.22
CA LEU A 186 8.51 -7.54 14.92
C LEU A 186 9.88 -7.23 15.55
N ARG A 187 10.14 -7.69 16.78
CA ARG A 187 11.46 -7.55 17.43
C ARG A 187 12.57 -8.26 16.63
N ARG A 188 12.27 -9.44 16.11
CA ARG A 188 13.20 -10.17 15.26
C ARG A 188 13.41 -9.50 13.90
N LEU A 189 12.34 -8.99 13.30
CA LEU A 189 12.40 -8.22 12.06
C LEU A 189 13.27 -6.96 12.25
N LYS A 190 13.04 -6.20 13.34
CA LYS A 190 13.84 -5.02 13.68
C LYS A 190 15.33 -5.34 13.82
N LYS A 191 15.65 -6.44 14.50
CA LYS A 191 17.05 -6.88 14.63
C LYS A 191 17.69 -7.18 13.27
N THR A 192 16.93 -7.74 12.33
CA THR A 192 17.41 -7.99 10.97
C THR A 192 17.60 -6.68 10.19
N GLU A 193 16.67 -5.73 10.31
CA GLU A 193 16.77 -4.39 9.73
C GLU A 193 18.02 -3.64 10.25
N ASP A 194 18.31 -3.73 11.55
CA ASP A 194 19.46 -3.07 12.16
C ASP A 194 20.81 -3.63 11.69
N VAL A 195 20.85 -4.91 11.31
CA VAL A 195 22.07 -5.59 10.83
C VAL A 195 22.30 -5.39 9.33
N TYR A 196 21.25 -5.45 8.53
CA TYR A 196 21.34 -5.50 7.06
C TYR A 196 20.69 -4.30 6.36
N GLY A 197 19.91 -3.50 7.08
CA GLY A 197 19.17 -2.39 6.51
C GLY A 197 19.99 -1.10 6.44
N GLU A 198 19.94 -0.41 5.33
CA GLU A 198 20.33 1.00 5.27
C GLU A 198 19.30 1.84 6.04
N ARG A 199 19.76 2.82 6.82
CA ARG A 199 18.85 3.74 7.51
C ARG A 199 18.13 4.58 6.45
N PRO A 200 16.79 4.56 6.41
CA PRO A 200 16.06 5.36 5.44
C PRO A 200 16.37 6.85 5.64
N THR A 201 16.50 7.57 4.55
CA THR A 201 16.60 9.03 4.60
C THR A 201 15.32 9.62 5.22
N PHE A 202 15.40 10.86 5.72
CA PHE A 202 14.24 11.56 6.32
C PHE A 202 13.02 11.57 5.36
N THR A 203 13.26 11.74 4.06
CA THR A 203 12.21 11.75 3.05
C THR A 203 11.61 10.35 2.87
N GLU A 204 12.42 9.31 2.81
CA GLU A 204 11.95 7.91 2.74
C GLU A 204 11.14 7.52 3.97
N TYR A 205 11.59 7.95 5.15
CA TYR A 205 10.88 7.70 6.40
C TYR A 205 9.47 8.36 6.42
N ILE A 206 9.37 9.63 5.98
CA ILE A 206 8.07 10.31 5.92
C ILE A 206 7.16 9.68 4.87
N MET A 207 7.73 9.27 3.72
CA MET A 207 6.98 8.71 2.59
C MET A 207 6.74 7.20 2.71
N SER A 208 7.27 6.53 3.74
CA SER A 208 6.99 5.12 3.94
C SER A 208 5.50 4.92 4.27
N THR A 209 4.87 3.99 3.59
CA THR A 209 3.45 3.64 3.80
C THR A 209 3.22 2.87 5.09
N HIS A 210 4.28 2.31 5.68
CA HIS A 210 4.22 1.61 6.96
C HIS A 210 4.88 2.44 8.07
N PRO A 211 4.38 2.38 9.33
CA PRO A 211 5.12 2.90 10.48
C PRO A 211 6.43 2.14 10.63
N SER A 212 7.45 2.77 11.24
CA SER A 212 8.66 2.03 11.57
C SER A 212 8.35 0.85 12.49
N THR A 213 9.08 -0.25 12.31
CA THR A 213 8.97 -1.46 13.13
C THR A 213 9.12 -1.13 14.62
N GLU A 214 10.00 -0.20 14.96
CA GLU A 214 10.20 0.31 16.32
C GLU A 214 8.93 0.94 16.93
N LYS A 215 8.24 1.82 16.20
CA LYS A 215 6.98 2.43 16.67
C LYS A 215 5.85 1.42 16.82
N ARG A 216 5.83 0.39 15.99
CA ARG A 216 4.88 -0.71 16.13
C ARG A 216 5.15 -1.51 17.39
N ILE A 217 6.43 -1.83 17.66
CA ILE A 217 6.87 -2.52 18.89
C ILE A 217 6.45 -1.73 20.12
N GLU A 218 6.83 -0.44 20.23
CA GLU A 218 6.48 0.42 21.37
C GLU A 218 4.98 0.47 21.63
N ARG A 219 4.18 0.47 20.56
CA ARG A 219 2.72 0.51 20.68
C ARG A 219 2.12 -0.83 21.10
N LEU A 220 2.63 -1.93 20.57
CA LEU A 220 2.23 -3.28 20.97
C LEU A 220 2.54 -3.55 22.44
N GLU A 221 3.72 -3.15 22.93
CA GLU A 221 4.13 -3.27 24.33
C GLU A 221 3.21 -2.53 25.30
N LYS A 222 2.55 -1.45 24.84
CA LYS A 222 1.55 -0.71 25.64
C LYS A 222 0.16 -1.36 25.62
N LEU A 223 -0.10 -2.22 24.65
CA LEU A 223 -1.39 -2.89 24.49
C LEU A 223 -1.42 -4.27 25.14
N LEU A 224 -0.26 -4.87 25.41
CA LEU A 224 -0.05 -6.14 26.09
C LEU A 224 0.11 -5.94 27.59
#